data_784ed39776e18a93b116fa2cad46ff5d
#
_entry.id   784ed39776e18a93b116fa2cad46ff5d
#
_cell.length_a   1.000
_cell.length_b   1.000
_cell.length_c   1.000
_cell.angle_alpha   90.00
_cell.angle_beta   90.00
_cell.angle_gamma   90.00
#
_symmetry.space_group_name_H-M   'P 1'
#
loop_
_entity.id
_entity.type
_entity.pdbx_description
1 polymer ?
#
loop_
_entity_poly.entity_id
_entity_poly.type
_entity_poly.pdbx_seq_one_letter_code
_entity_poly.pdbx_strand_id
1 'polypeptide(L)'
;ASYSYALSSGLRLVSSLTTSSGGDIVHGPYTVSKDSVFLSAGSTVSFDWRAQGGSDAYDVFAYLVDVDSGRAVELLNLTGSGSQDSGWLNVTHPVANEGNYKFVFASGTFDESFGRAAGASLYIDNIGVSGSVAPIDYSQVLPHARQSDAALAISKIDAALTTISTARAYIGAEINTLDYAASIVFQASQNVASSRSKIEDTDYASETTQLARTKIIQDAATAMLVQANQQAKIVLDLIK
;
A
#
# COMPACT_ATOMS: atom_id res chain seq x y z
N ALA A 1 -26.32 -38.39 -6.69
CA ALA A 1 -27.17 -37.48 -5.88
C ALA A 1 -26.62 -36.08 -6.02
N SER A 2 -27.40 -35.18 -6.58
CA SER A 2 -27.05 -33.77 -6.65
C SER A 2 -27.44 -33.14 -5.30
N TYR A 3 -26.45 -32.56 -4.60
CA TYR A 3 -26.71 -31.76 -3.41
C TYR A 3 -26.68 -30.31 -3.82
N SER A 4 -27.79 -29.60 -3.65
CA SER A 4 -27.84 -28.17 -3.72
C SER A 4 -27.79 -27.62 -2.29
N TYR A 5 -26.74 -26.88 -1.94
CA TYR A 5 -26.72 -26.07 -0.73
C TYR A 5 -27.29 -24.71 -1.09
N ALA A 6 -28.54 -24.49 -0.78
CA ALA A 6 -29.12 -23.16 -0.83
C ALA A 6 -28.87 -22.52 0.53
N LEU A 7 -28.09 -21.44 0.58
CA LEU A 7 -28.13 -20.54 1.72
C LEU A 7 -29.47 -19.82 1.69
N SER A 8 -30.30 -20.06 2.71
CA SER A 8 -31.66 -19.50 2.80
C SER A 8 -31.68 -17.99 3.11
N SER A 9 -30.53 -17.36 3.21
CA SER A 9 -30.36 -15.91 3.33
C SER A 9 -29.11 -15.49 2.61
N GLY A 10 -29.26 -14.60 1.65
CA GLY A 10 -28.14 -14.06 0.86
C GLY A 10 -27.08 -13.40 1.75
N LEU A 11 -25.82 -13.53 1.36
CA LEU A 11 -24.70 -12.84 2.00
C LEU A 11 -24.60 -11.43 1.45
N ARG A 12 -24.39 -10.45 2.34
CA ARG A 12 -24.06 -9.08 1.96
C ARG A 12 -22.75 -8.65 2.62
N LEU A 13 -21.79 -8.22 1.83
CA LEU A 13 -20.55 -7.60 2.27
C LEU A 13 -20.59 -6.12 1.90
N VAL A 14 -20.34 -5.24 2.86
CA VAL A 14 -20.32 -3.79 2.64
C VAL A 14 -18.91 -3.27 2.92
N SER A 15 -18.29 -2.67 1.93
CA SER A 15 -16.97 -2.03 2.11
C SER A 15 -17.13 -0.78 2.97
N SER A 16 -16.58 -0.82 4.17
CA SER A 16 -16.54 0.32 5.10
C SER A 16 -15.26 1.15 4.98
N LEU A 17 -14.30 0.67 4.22
CA LEU A 17 -13.04 1.35 3.97
C LEU A 17 -13.25 2.46 2.95
N THR A 18 -12.45 3.52 3.06
CA THR A 18 -12.54 4.69 2.20
C THR A 18 -11.21 4.91 1.50
N THR A 19 -11.27 5.30 0.24
CA THR A 19 -10.11 5.82 -0.50
C THR A 19 -9.99 7.32 -0.26
N SER A 20 -8.80 7.85 -0.40
CA SER A 20 -8.52 9.29 -0.31
C SER A 20 -7.78 9.83 -1.53
N SER A 21 -7.32 8.96 -2.41
CA SER A 21 -6.60 9.29 -3.64
C SER A 21 -7.31 8.68 -4.83
N GLY A 22 -7.43 9.43 -5.92
CA GLY A 22 -8.09 8.97 -7.12
C GLY A 22 -7.38 7.79 -7.78
N GLY A 23 -8.17 6.83 -8.24
CA GLY A 23 -7.69 5.59 -8.85
C GLY A 23 -7.32 4.51 -7.84
N ASP A 24 -7.46 4.76 -6.53
CA ASP A 24 -7.19 3.77 -5.50
C ASP A 24 -8.30 2.72 -5.42
N ILE A 25 -7.89 1.47 -5.19
CA ILE A 25 -8.77 0.35 -4.89
C ILE A 25 -8.56 -0.05 -3.43
N VAL A 26 -9.63 -0.19 -2.67
CA VAL A 26 -9.61 -0.68 -1.31
C VAL A 26 -10.43 -1.95 -1.22
N HIS A 27 -9.76 -3.07 -0.95
CA HIS A 27 -10.39 -4.38 -0.80
C HIS A 27 -10.79 -4.62 0.65
N GLY A 28 -12.01 -5.14 0.83
CA GLY A 28 -12.58 -5.56 2.11
C GLY A 28 -13.97 -4.98 2.35
N PRO A 29 -14.80 -5.67 3.11
CA PRO A 29 -14.54 -6.92 3.82
C PRO A 29 -14.48 -8.14 2.90
N TYR A 30 -13.91 -9.23 3.43
CA TYR A 30 -13.98 -10.54 2.80
C TYR A 30 -14.63 -11.56 3.74
N THR A 31 -15.16 -12.63 3.14
CA THR A 31 -15.67 -13.78 3.88
C THR A 31 -15.14 -15.07 3.26
N VAL A 32 -15.02 -16.09 4.11
CA VAL A 32 -14.61 -17.43 3.71
C VAL A 32 -15.67 -18.41 4.19
N SER A 33 -16.06 -19.37 3.36
CA SER A 33 -16.98 -20.41 3.80
C SER A 33 -16.42 -21.14 5.04
N LYS A 34 -17.29 -21.38 6.04
CA LYS A 34 -16.89 -22.03 7.29
C LYS A 34 -16.31 -23.41 7.02
N ASP A 35 -17.05 -24.20 6.28
CA ASP A 35 -16.69 -25.57 5.96
C ASP A 35 -16.16 -25.65 4.52
N SER A 36 -15.29 -26.62 4.27
CA SER A 36 -14.87 -26.98 2.93
C SER A 36 -15.87 -27.95 2.30
N VAL A 37 -15.99 -27.88 1.00
CA VAL A 37 -16.78 -28.80 0.20
C VAL A 37 -15.86 -29.63 -0.68
N PHE A 38 -16.02 -30.94 -0.67
CA PHE A 38 -15.28 -31.78 -1.61
C PHE A 38 -15.94 -31.69 -2.99
N LEU A 39 -15.14 -31.38 -3.99
CA LEU A 39 -15.55 -31.25 -5.39
C LEU A 39 -14.74 -32.24 -6.23
N SER A 40 -15.41 -33.04 -7.04
CA SER A 40 -14.75 -33.90 -8.02
C SER A 40 -14.36 -33.07 -9.27
N ALA A 41 -13.33 -33.53 -9.97
CA ALA A 41 -13.02 -32.98 -11.29
C ALA A 41 -14.23 -33.07 -12.24
N GLY A 42 -14.52 -32.00 -12.95
CA GLY A 42 -15.71 -31.88 -13.80
C GLY A 42 -16.98 -31.45 -13.06
N SER A 43 -16.97 -31.29 -11.74
CA SER A 43 -18.04 -30.62 -11.01
C SER A 43 -18.13 -29.13 -11.45
N THR A 44 -19.30 -28.55 -11.24
CA THR A 44 -19.52 -27.15 -11.55
C THR A 44 -19.95 -26.41 -10.28
N VAL A 45 -19.31 -25.30 -9.99
CA VAL A 45 -19.75 -24.37 -8.94
C VAL A 45 -20.50 -23.22 -9.59
N SER A 46 -21.54 -22.72 -8.93
CA SER A 46 -22.32 -21.59 -9.39
C SER A 46 -22.77 -20.73 -8.21
N PHE A 47 -22.97 -19.45 -8.44
CA PHE A 47 -23.58 -18.53 -7.49
C PHE A 47 -24.14 -17.32 -8.23
N ASP A 48 -25.16 -16.73 -7.64
CA ASP A 48 -25.66 -15.44 -8.10
C ASP A 48 -24.99 -14.32 -7.31
N TRP A 49 -24.65 -13.27 -7.99
CA TRP A 49 -24.01 -12.10 -7.36
C TRP A 49 -24.59 -10.80 -7.89
N ARG A 50 -24.50 -9.77 -7.07
CA ARG A 50 -24.85 -8.39 -7.41
C ARG A 50 -23.91 -7.47 -6.68
N ALA A 51 -23.31 -6.54 -7.39
CA ALA A 51 -22.50 -5.49 -6.82
C ALA A 51 -23.17 -4.14 -6.98
N GLN A 52 -23.07 -3.31 -5.95
CA GLN A 52 -23.52 -1.94 -5.98
C GLN A 52 -22.38 -1.04 -5.57
N GLY A 53 -22.10 0.00 -6.36
CA GLY A 53 -21.22 1.07 -5.95
C GLY A 53 -21.79 1.81 -4.73
N GLY A 54 -20.92 2.36 -3.92
CA GLY A 54 -21.31 3.20 -2.80
C GLY A 54 -21.40 4.67 -3.23
N SER A 55 -20.48 5.46 -2.73
CA SER A 55 -20.28 6.84 -3.20
C SER A 55 -19.57 6.91 -4.55
N ASP A 56 -18.97 5.80 -5.00
CA ASP A 56 -18.28 5.65 -6.28
C ASP A 56 -18.42 4.20 -6.79
N ALA A 57 -17.42 3.65 -7.49
CA ALA A 57 -17.46 2.35 -8.09
C ALA A 57 -17.22 1.20 -7.08
N TYR A 58 -17.60 0.00 -7.45
CA TYR A 58 -17.30 -1.24 -6.70
C TYR A 58 -16.11 -1.96 -7.32
N ASP A 59 -15.47 -2.81 -6.49
CA ASP A 59 -14.45 -3.75 -6.92
C ASP A 59 -14.65 -5.07 -6.16
N VAL A 60 -14.98 -6.14 -6.89
CA VAL A 60 -15.48 -7.38 -6.28
C VAL A 60 -14.74 -8.60 -6.79
N PHE A 61 -14.48 -9.53 -5.87
CA PHE A 61 -13.77 -10.78 -6.16
C PHE A 61 -14.48 -11.98 -5.57
N ALA A 62 -14.32 -13.11 -6.25
CA ALA A 62 -14.63 -14.41 -5.71
C ALA A 62 -13.57 -15.41 -6.14
N TYR A 63 -13.18 -16.26 -5.19
CA TYR A 63 -12.21 -17.33 -5.41
C TYR A 63 -12.73 -18.64 -4.86
N LEU A 64 -12.32 -19.71 -5.52
CA LEU A 64 -12.43 -21.07 -5.01
C LEU A 64 -11.03 -21.52 -4.59
N VAL A 65 -10.82 -21.76 -3.31
CA VAL A 65 -9.52 -22.07 -2.74
C VAL A 65 -9.46 -23.53 -2.35
N ASP A 66 -8.57 -24.29 -2.96
CA ASP A 66 -8.26 -25.66 -2.55
C ASP A 66 -7.51 -25.61 -1.20
N VAL A 67 -8.12 -26.22 -0.19
CA VAL A 67 -7.62 -26.20 1.19
C VAL A 67 -6.32 -26.98 1.33
N ASP A 68 -6.12 -28.01 0.55
CA ASP A 68 -4.98 -28.91 0.68
C ASP A 68 -3.75 -28.38 -0.03
N SER A 69 -3.92 -27.80 -1.24
CA SER A 69 -2.81 -27.24 -2.01
C SER A 69 -2.61 -25.74 -1.81
N GLY A 70 -3.61 -25.04 -1.26
CA GLY A 70 -3.63 -23.57 -1.17
C GLY A 70 -3.83 -22.86 -2.52
N ARG A 71 -4.11 -23.60 -3.58
CA ARG A 71 -4.33 -23.04 -4.92
C ARG A 71 -5.68 -22.34 -4.97
N ALA A 72 -5.68 -21.08 -5.41
CA ALA A 72 -6.88 -20.32 -5.67
C ALA A 72 -7.24 -20.35 -7.16
N VAL A 73 -8.53 -20.50 -7.44
CA VAL A 73 -9.12 -20.35 -8.77
C VAL A 73 -10.03 -19.12 -8.72
N GLU A 74 -9.80 -18.18 -9.61
CA GLU A 74 -10.61 -16.98 -9.72
C GLU A 74 -11.96 -17.31 -10.34
N LEU A 75 -13.05 -16.93 -9.66
CA LEU A 75 -14.41 -17.11 -10.12
C LEU A 75 -15.04 -15.80 -10.60
N LEU A 76 -14.67 -14.71 -9.97
CA LEU A 76 -15.14 -13.36 -10.25
C LEU A 76 -14.02 -12.36 -9.94
N ASN A 77 -13.81 -11.42 -10.85
CA ASN A 77 -12.91 -10.29 -10.67
C ASN A 77 -13.45 -9.17 -11.53
N LEU A 78 -14.13 -8.20 -10.93
CA LEU A 78 -14.81 -7.16 -11.67
C LEU A 78 -14.78 -5.83 -10.91
N THR A 79 -14.31 -4.81 -11.63
CA THR A 79 -14.38 -3.40 -11.23
C THR A 79 -15.54 -2.75 -11.98
N GLY A 80 -16.44 -2.12 -11.25
CA GLY A 80 -17.54 -1.32 -11.83
C GLY A 80 -17.07 0.07 -12.23
N SER A 81 -17.97 0.84 -12.84
CA SER A 81 -17.76 2.26 -13.10
C SER A 81 -18.85 3.10 -12.45
N GLY A 82 -18.47 4.20 -11.80
CA GLY A 82 -19.40 5.08 -11.07
C GLY A 82 -20.23 4.34 -10.02
N SER A 83 -21.30 4.95 -9.54
CA SER A 83 -22.23 4.38 -8.55
C SER A 83 -23.15 3.30 -9.16
N GLN A 84 -22.62 2.45 -10.03
CA GLN A 84 -23.42 1.48 -10.77
C GLN A 84 -23.90 0.32 -9.88
N ASP A 85 -24.99 -0.28 -10.36
CA ASP A 85 -25.56 -1.53 -9.87
C ASP A 85 -25.42 -2.56 -11.00
N SER A 86 -24.70 -3.66 -10.74
CA SER A 86 -24.54 -4.73 -11.73
C SER A 86 -25.86 -5.46 -12.08
N GLY A 87 -26.89 -5.28 -11.26
CA GLY A 87 -28.00 -6.23 -11.24
C GLY A 87 -27.55 -7.62 -10.75
N TRP A 88 -28.50 -8.56 -10.68
CA TRP A 88 -28.16 -9.95 -10.39
C TRP A 88 -27.58 -10.65 -11.62
N LEU A 89 -26.39 -11.19 -11.47
CA LEU A 89 -25.66 -11.94 -12.49
C LEU A 89 -25.28 -13.32 -11.94
N ASN A 90 -25.12 -14.30 -12.81
CA ASN A 90 -24.72 -15.64 -12.43
C ASN A 90 -23.27 -15.92 -12.85
N VAL A 91 -22.52 -16.54 -11.95
CA VAL A 91 -21.22 -17.17 -12.26
C VAL A 91 -21.41 -18.67 -12.25
N THR A 92 -20.86 -19.34 -13.26
CA THR A 92 -20.78 -20.79 -13.36
C THR A 92 -19.36 -21.17 -13.78
N HIS A 93 -18.68 -21.97 -12.99
CA HIS A 93 -17.27 -22.33 -13.24
C HIS A 93 -17.05 -23.84 -13.06
N PRO A 94 -16.43 -24.52 -14.04
CA PRO A 94 -16.08 -25.93 -13.93
C PRO A 94 -14.86 -26.09 -13.02
N VAL A 95 -14.88 -27.12 -12.17
CA VAL A 95 -13.79 -27.50 -11.29
C VAL A 95 -12.86 -28.43 -12.05
N ALA A 96 -11.63 -28.01 -12.27
CA ALA A 96 -10.65 -28.75 -13.06
C ALA A 96 -10.03 -29.93 -12.28
N ASN A 97 -9.81 -29.78 -11.00
CA ASN A 97 -9.16 -30.79 -10.15
C ASN A 97 -10.09 -31.15 -9.00
N GLU A 98 -10.05 -32.39 -8.60
CA GLU A 98 -10.74 -32.82 -7.38
C GLU A 98 -10.00 -32.26 -6.15
N GLY A 99 -10.74 -31.99 -5.08
CA GLY A 99 -10.17 -31.46 -3.85
C GLY A 99 -11.21 -30.94 -2.87
N ASN A 100 -10.72 -30.49 -1.72
CA ASN A 100 -11.51 -29.81 -0.70
C ASN A 100 -11.43 -28.30 -0.90
N TYR A 101 -12.54 -27.67 -1.21
CA TYR A 101 -12.57 -26.28 -1.59
C TYR A 101 -13.33 -25.40 -0.60
N LYS A 102 -12.87 -24.17 -0.44
CA LYS A 102 -13.57 -23.08 0.24
C LYS A 102 -13.89 -21.96 -0.74
N PHE A 103 -15.06 -21.36 -0.56
CA PHE A 103 -15.42 -20.13 -1.25
C PHE A 103 -14.90 -18.92 -0.49
N VAL A 104 -14.34 -18.00 -1.21
CA VAL A 104 -13.89 -16.69 -0.69
C VAL A 104 -14.57 -15.62 -1.51
N PHE A 105 -15.22 -14.67 -0.84
CA PHE A 105 -15.84 -13.51 -1.46
C PHE A 105 -15.28 -12.25 -0.84
N ALA A 106 -14.96 -11.27 -1.64
CA ALA A 106 -14.45 -9.98 -1.19
C ALA A 106 -15.21 -8.85 -1.87
N SER A 107 -15.65 -7.90 -1.09
CA SER A 107 -16.15 -6.61 -1.56
C SER A 107 -15.04 -5.57 -1.49
N GLY A 108 -15.07 -4.61 -2.38
CA GLY A 108 -14.14 -3.50 -2.40
C GLY A 108 -14.77 -2.26 -3.00
N THR A 109 -14.07 -1.16 -2.88
CA THR A 109 -14.44 0.13 -3.42
C THR A 109 -13.32 0.62 -4.34
N PHE A 110 -13.68 1.09 -5.52
CA PHE A 110 -12.80 1.72 -6.47
C PHE A 110 -13.14 3.21 -6.60
N ASP A 111 -12.13 4.06 -6.50
CA ASP A 111 -12.26 5.50 -6.69
C ASP A 111 -12.00 5.85 -8.15
N GLU A 112 -13.05 5.87 -8.95
CA GLU A 112 -13.02 6.25 -10.35
C GLU A 112 -13.08 7.77 -10.53
N SER A 113 -13.77 8.47 -9.61
CA SER A 113 -14.06 9.90 -9.73
C SER A 113 -12.96 10.81 -9.17
N PHE A 114 -11.87 10.25 -8.63
CA PHE A 114 -10.78 10.98 -7.97
C PHE A 114 -11.23 11.77 -6.73
N GLY A 115 -12.22 11.24 -6.04
CA GLY A 115 -12.78 11.80 -4.83
C GLY A 115 -12.56 10.90 -3.62
N ARG A 116 -13.64 10.72 -2.86
CA ARG A 116 -13.68 9.80 -1.73
C ARG A 116 -14.70 8.70 -2.00
N ALA A 117 -14.23 7.49 -2.22
CA ALA A 117 -15.06 6.34 -2.47
C ALA A 117 -15.25 5.50 -1.20
N ALA A 118 -16.46 5.04 -0.95
CA ALA A 118 -16.82 4.17 0.16
C ALA A 118 -18.18 3.50 -0.03
N GLY A 119 -18.42 2.42 0.68
CA GLY A 119 -19.75 1.85 0.88
C GLY A 119 -20.22 0.93 -0.25
N ALA A 120 -19.36 0.50 -1.16
CA ALA A 120 -19.71 -0.51 -2.15
C ALA A 120 -20.16 -1.81 -1.47
N SER A 121 -21.09 -2.52 -2.06
CA SER A 121 -21.69 -3.72 -1.51
C SER A 121 -21.63 -4.86 -2.51
N LEU A 122 -21.28 -6.05 -2.01
CA LEU A 122 -21.38 -7.32 -2.75
C LEU A 122 -22.46 -8.18 -2.11
N TYR A 123 -23.41 -8.62 -2.90
CA TYR A 123 -24.45 -9.57 -2.53
C TYR A 123 -24.16 -10.88 -3.21
N ILE A 124 -24.26 -11.97 -2.48
CA ILE A 124 -24.10 -13.35 -2.98
C ILE A 124 -25.32 -14.16 -2.58
N ASP A 125 -25.86 -14.91 -3.51
CA ASP A 125 -26.98 -15.81 -3.30
C ASP A 125 -26.83 -17.07 -4.13
N ASN A 126 -27.69 -18.07 -3.90
CA ASN A 126 -27.83 -19.30 -4.69
C ASN A 126 -26.48 -20.01 -4.94
N ILE A 127 -25.60 -20.07 -3.93
CA ILE A 127 -24.36 -20.83 -4.05
C ILE A 127 -24.72 -22.31 -4.23
N GLY A 128 -24.36 -22.86 -5.39
CA GLY A 128 -24.66 -24.23 -5.77
C GLY A 128 -23.42 -24.98 -6.22
N VAL A 129 -23.46 -26.25 -6.05
CA VAL A 129 -22.48 -27.20 -6.60
C VAL A 129 -23.27 -28.29 -7.35
N SER A 130 -22.95 -28.49 -8.62
CA SER A 130 -23.51 -29.58 -9.43
C SER A 130 -22.39 -30.48 -9.92
N GLY A 131 -22.64 -31.77 -9.96
CA GLY A 131 -21.71 -32.79 -10.41
C GLY A 131 -21.62 -33.97 -9.46
N SER A 132 -20.81 -34.99 -9.80
CA SER A 132 -20.65 -36.17 -8.98
C SER A 132 -19.84 -35.82 -7.74
N VAL A 133 -20.51 -35.73 -6.61
CA VAL A 133 -19.83 -35.78 -5.31
C VAL A 133 -19.54 -37.26 -5.06
N ALA A 134 -18.28 -37.65 -5.08
CA ALA A 134 -17.93 -39.00 -4.62
C ALA A 134 -18.40 -39.11 -3.16
N PRO A 135 -19.14 -40.18 -2.80
CA PRO A 135 -19.51 -40.39 -1.41
C PRO A 135 -18.21 -40.47 -0.60
N ILE A 136 -18.13 -39.67 0.45
CA ILE A 136 -17.02 -39.74 1.39
C ILE A 136 -17.10 -41.14 2.01
N ASP A 137 -16.18 -42.01 1.65
CA ASP A 137 -16.05 -43.29 2.29
C ASP A 137 -15.42 -43.12 3.68
N TYR A 138 -16.28 -42.90 4.66
CA TYR A 138 -15.87 -42.79 6.06
C TYR A 138 -15.22 -44.05 6.62
N SER A 139 -15.27 -45.18 5.90
CA SER A 139 -14.61 -46.42 6.32
C SER A 139 -13.08 -46.34 6.23
N GLN A 140 -12.56 -45.43 5.41
CA GLN A 140 -11.12 -45.16 5.26
C GLN A 140 -10.58 -44.12 6.25
N VAL A 141 -11.46 -43.46 7.00
CA VAL A 141 -11.06 -42.46 8.05
C VAL A 141 -10.74 -43.25 9.33
N LEU A 142 -9.80 -44.15 9.28
CA LEU A 142 -9.32 -44.88 10.43
C LEU A 142 -8.10 -44.19 11.10
N PRO A 143 -7.82 -44.54 12.36
CA PRO A 143 -7.00 -43.72 13.28
C PRO A 143 -5.54 -43.46 12.88
N HIS A 144 -5.10 -43.99 11.74
CA HIS A 144 -3.73 -43.75 11.22
C HIS A 144 -3.58 -42.42 10.46
N ALA A 145 -4.69 -41.84 9.99
CA ALA A 145 -4.66 -40.55 9.27
C ALA A 145 -4.23 -39.39 10.17
N ARG A 146 -4.51 -39.46 11.46
CA ARG A 146 -4.21 -38.33 12.40
C ARG A 146 -2.72 -38.11 12.62
N GLN A 147 -1.89 -39.14 12.52
CA GLN A 147 -0.45 -39.00 12.75
C GLN A 147 0.26 -38.51 11.47
N SER A 148 -0.18 -38.97 10.28
CA SER A 148 0.30 -38.47 8.99
C SER A 148 -0.12 -37.03 8.76
N ASP A 149 -1.36 -36.66 9.09
CA ASP A 149 -1.88 -35.31 8.94
C ASP A 149 -1.18 -34.30 9.88
N ALA A 150 -0.88 -34.76 11.11
CA ALA A 150 -0.10 -33.95 12.05
C ALA A 150 1.35 -33.75 11.56
N ALA A 151 1.98 -34.79 11.01
CA ALA A 151 3.32 -34.71 10.44
C ALA A 151 3.37 -33.79 9.20
N LEU A 152 2.34 -33.89 8.34
CA LEU A 152 2.19 -33.01 7.18
C LEU A 152 1.94 -31.55 7.60
N ALA A 153 1.12 -31.33 8.62
CA ALA A 153 0.87 -29.99 9.18
C ALA A 153 2.16 -29.38 9.75
N ILE A 154 2.95 -30.17 10.49
CA ILE A 154 4.25 -29.73 11.01
C ILE A 154 5.18 -29.35 9.86
N SER A 155 5.30 -30.19 8.84
CA SER A 155 6.14 -29.93 7.66
C SER A 155 5.72 -28.65 6.92
N LYS A 156 4.41 -28.38 6.76
CA LYS A 156 3.87 -27.15 6.16
C LYS A 156 4.17 -25.92 7.03
N ILE A 157 4.05 -26.08 8.35
CA ILE A 157 4.39 -24.99 9.30
C ILE A 157 5.89 -24.67 9.25
N ASP A 158 6.74 -25.69 9.22
CA ASP A 158 8.20 -25.50 9.13
C ASP A 158 8.60 -24.82 7.81
N ALA A 159 7.97 -25.21 6.70
CA ALA A 159 8.17 -24.55 5.42
C ALA A 159 7.70 -23.08 5.44
N ALA A 160 6.56 -22.80 6.05
CA ALA A 160 6.06 -21.45 6.23
C ALA A 160 6.97 -20.60 7.12
N LEU A 161 7.45 -21.16 8.23
CA LEU A 161 8.41 -20.50 9.13
C LEU A 161 9.73 -20.19 8.43
N THR A 162 10.21 -21.11 7.58
CA THR A 162 11.41 -20.89 6.77
C THR A 162 11.22 -19.74 5.79
N THR A 163 10.06 -19.69 5.13
CA THR A 163 9.72 -18.60 4.20
C THR A 163 9.65 -17.26 4.92
N ILE A 164 8.98 -17.21 6.08
CA ILE A 164 8.89 -16.00 6.90
C ILE A 164 10.27 -15.56 7.39
N SER A 165 11.10 -16.51 7.83
CA SER A 165 12.45 -16.20 8.32
C SER A 165 13.33 -15.64 7.20
N THR A 166 13.23 -16.19 6.00
CA THR A 166 13.95 -15.70 4.82
C THR A 166 13.47 -14.29 4.43
N ALA A 167 12.17 -14.07 4.43
CA ALA A 167 11.60 -12.75 4.14
C ALA A 167 12.04 -11.70 5.18
N ARG A 168 12.04 -12.07 6.47
CA ARG A 168 12.55 -11.19 7.55
C ARG A 168 14.03 -10.87 7.39
N ALA A 169 14.85 -11.86 7.03
CA ALA A 169 16.27 -11.65 6.78
C ALA A 169 16.50 -10.70 5.61
N TYR A 170 15.73 -10.86 4.53
CA TYR A 170 15.78 -9.96 3.38
C TYR A 170 15.40 -8.52 3.77
N ILE A 171 14.27 -8.35 4.47
CA ILE A 171 13.83 -7.03 4.94
C ILE A 171 14.88 -6.41 5.88
N GLY A 172 15.48 -7.21 6.76
CA GLY A 172 16.55 -6.74 7.64
C GLY A 172 17.79 -6.25 6.88
N ALA A 173 18.16 -6.94 5.80
CA ALA A 173 19.25 -6.50 4.94
C ALA A 173 18.92 -5.19 4.21
N GLU A 174 17.68 -5.06 3.71
CA GLU A 174 17.21 -3.83 3.07
C GLU A 174 17.19 -2.64 4.04
N ILE A 175 16.73 -2.85 5.27
CA ILE A 175 16.75 -1.80 6.32
C ILE A 175 18.20 -1.34 6.57
N ASN A 176 19.15 -2.26 6.73
CA ASN A 176 20.55 -1.89 6.89
C ASN A 176 21.10 -1.09 5.70
N THR A 177 20.71 -1.47 4.48
CA THR A 177 21.12 -0.75 3.27
C THR A 177 20.52 0.66 3.25
N LEU A 178 19.26 0.82 3.63
CA LEU A 178 18.60 2.10 3.74
C LEU A 178 19.22 2.99 4.84
N ASP A 179 19.53 2.43 5.98
CA ASP A 179 20.20 3.17 7.07
C ASP A 179 21.59 3.68 6.64
N TYR A 180 22.34 2.83 5.93
CA TYR A 180 23.62 3.22 5.37
C TYR A 180 23.47 4.34 4.33
N ALA A 181 22.51 4.20 3.41
CA ALA A 181 22.22 5.22 2.41
C ALA A 181 21.78 6.54 3.05
N ALA A 182 20.92 6.48 4.07
CA ALA A 182 20.49 7.65 4.83
C ALA A 182 21.68 8.36 5.49
N SER A 183 22.59 7.60 6.07
CA SER A 183 23.82 8.14 6.69
C SER A 183 24.71 8.85 5.66
N ILE A 184 24.88 8.26 4.46
CA ILE A 184 25.65 8.89 3.38
C ILE A 184 24.99 10.20 2.92
N VAL A 185 23.67 10.19 2.72
CA VAL A 185 22.93 11.39 2.29
C VAL A 185 23.01 12.48 3.35
N PHE A 186 22.90 12.11 4.63
CA PHE A 186 23.05 13.07 5.73
C PHE A 186 24.44 13.68 5.75
N GLN A 187 25.48 12.89 5.59
CA GLN A 187 26.88 13.39 5.53
C GLN A 187 27.13 14.27 4.30
N ALA A 188 26.58 13.87 3.15
CA ALA A 188 26.66 14.68 1.94
C ALA A 188 25.95 16.02 2.13
N SER A 189 24.77 16.04 2.75
CA SER A 189 24.04 17.24 3.10
C SER A 189 24.84 18.19 4.01
N GLN A 190 25.47 17.64 5.05
CA GLN A 190 26.34 18.42 5.93
C GLN A 190 27.55 19.01 5.18
N ASN A 191 28.18 18.22 4.31
CA ASN A 191 29.32 18.69 3.50
C ASN A 191 28.89 19.80 2.55
N VAL A 192 27.72 19.67 1.92
CA VAL A 192 27.18 20.72 1.04
C VAL A 192 26.83 21.98 1.84
N ALA A 193 26.20 21.83 3.01
CA ALA A 193 25.91 22.97 3.89
C ALA A 193 27.19 23.69 4.36
N SER A 194 28.22 22.93 4.73
CA SER A 194 29.52 23.49 5.10
C SER A 194 30.23 24.17 3.94
N SER A 195 30.13 23.59 2.74
CA SER A 195 30.71 24.19 1.52
C SER A 195 29.96 25.47 1.13
N ARG A 196 28.64 25.47 1.26
CA ARG A 196 27.78 26.64 1.03
C ARG A 196 28.14 27.75 2.02
N SER A 197 28.25 27.43 3.32
CA SER A 197 28.66 28.36 4.36
C SER A 197 30.01 29.03 4.03
N LYS A 198 31.01 28.25 3.56
CA LYS A 198 32.31 28.78 3.14
C LYS A 198 32.25 29.72 1.95
N ILE A 199 31.23 29.64 1.11
CA ILE A 199 31.05 30.50 -0.07
C ILE A 199 30.17 31.69 0.25
N GLU A 200 29.09 31.50 1.01
CA GLU A 200 28.09 32.53 1.29
C GLU A 200 28.35 33.31 2.56
N ASP A 201 28.96 32.68 3.59
CA ASP A 201 29.17 33.34 4.86
C ASP A 201 30.37 34.28 4.78
N THR A 202 30.11 35.55 4.94
CA THR A 202 31.12 36.57 5.03
C THR A 202 31.82 36.47 6.38
N ASP A 203 33.15 36.50 6.39
CA ASP A 203 33.91 36.69 7.64
C ASP A 203 33.60 38.05 8.23
N TYR A 204 32.63 38.07 9.14
CA TYR A 204 32.12 39.28 9.77
C TYR A 204 33.23 40.05 10.47
N ALA A 205 34.24 39.39 11.02
CA ALA A 205 35.36 40.08 11.69
C ALA A 205 36.26 40.81 10.69
N SER A 206 36.50 40.17 9.52
CA SER A 206 37.27 40.79 8.43
C SER A 206 36.52 41.98 7.84
N GLU A 207 35.22 41.81 7.55
CA GLU A 207 34.40 42.86 6.94
C GLU A 207 34.16 44.07 7.88
N THR A 208 33.94 43.82 9.18
CA THR A 208 33.83 44.91 10.16
C THR A 208 35.14 45.66 10.34
N THR A 209 36.28 44.97 10.26
CA THR A 209 37.60 45.61 10.29
C THR A 209 37.85 46.48 9.06
N GLN A 210 37.48 45.98 7.87
CA GLN A 210 37.54 46.75 6.63
C GLN A 210 36.61 47.98 6.67
N LEU A 211 35.39 47.79 7.17
CA LEU A 211 34.43 48.88 7.34
C LEU A 211 34.99 49.99 8.29
N ALA A 212 35.51 49.56 9.45
CA ALA A 212 36.09 50.46 10.42
C ALA A 212 37.29 51.25 9.81
N ARG A 213 38.18 50.52 9.10
CA ARG A 213 39.31 51.15 8.40
C ARG A 213 38.86 52.16 7.33
N THR A 214 37.88 51.81 6.52
CA THR A 214 37.35 52.70 5.49
C THR A 214 36.71 53.95 6.11
N LYS A 215 35.97 53.77 7.22
CA LYS A 215 35.35 54.89 7.94
C LYS A 215 36.41 55.83 8.52
N ILE A 216 37.47 55.30 9.13
CA ILE A 216 38.59 56.13 9.63
C ILE A 216 39.26 56.90 8.50
N ILE A 217 39.50 56.29 7.37
CA ILE A 217 40.08 56.95 6.18
C ILE A 217 39.13 58.02 5.66
N GLN A 218 37.85 57.79 5.61
CA GLN A 218 36.83 58.77 5.18
C GLN A 218 36.79 59.96 6.13
N ASP A 219 36.77 59.70 7.45
CA ASP A 219 36.75 60.77 8.46
C ASP A 219 38.06 61.58 8.40
N ALA A 220 39.21 60.96 8.23
CA ALA A 220 40.49 61.59 8.05
C ALA A 220 40.56 62.48 6.77
N ALA A 221 40.05 61.93 5.64
CA ALA A 221 40.00 62.66 4.37
C ALA A 221 39.09 63.88 4.44
N THR A 222 37.93 63.74 5.12
CA THR A 222 37.04 64.94 5.34
C THR A 222 37.67 66.00 6.23
N ALA A 223 38.36 65.54 7.29
CA ALA A 223 39.11 66.52 8.14
C ALA A 223 40.22 67.25 7.38
N MET A 224 40.96 66.53 6.55
CA MET A 224 42.01 67.09 5.71
C MET A 224 41.46 68.09 4.66
N LEU A 225 40.28 67.70 4.07
CA LEU A 225 39.61 68.65 3.14
C LEU A 225 39.13 69.91 3.84
N VAL A 226 38.60 69.83 5.04
CA VAL A 226 38.21 71.00 5.84
C VAL A 226 39.43 71.86 6.14
N GLN A 227 40.56 71.25 6.53
CA GLN A 227 41.80 71.91 6.82
C GLN A 227 42.40 72.61 5.58
N ALA A 228 42.39 71.90 4.43
CA ALA A 228 42.84 72.50 3.16
C ALA A 228 42.01 73.70 2.75
N ASN A 229 40.69 73.64 2.90
CA ASN A 229 39.80 74.77 2.63
C ASN A 229 40.01 75.91 3.61
N GLN A 230 40.38 75.70 4.88
CA GLN A 230 40.74 76.75 5.84
C GLN A 230 42.04 77.40 5.46
N GLN A 231 43.05 76.65 4.99
CA GLN A 231 44.31 77.25 4.52
C GLN A 231 44.07 78.19 3.35
N ALA A 232 43.25 77.82 2.39
CA ALA A 232 42.87 78.67 1.27
C ALA A 232 42.19 79.99 1.72
N LYS A 233 41.37 79.94 2.77
CA LYS A 233 40.73 81.12 3.36
C LYS A 233 41.75 82.04 4.08
N ILE A 234 42.69 81.43 4.83
CA ILE A 234 43.74 82.22 5.52
C ILE A 234 44.63 82.96 4.51
N VAL A 235 45.00 82.29 3.41
CA VAL A 235 45.74 82.94 2.33
C VAL A 235 44.94 84.08 1.71
N LEU A 236 43.64 83.94 1.52
CA LEU A 236 42.77 85.02 0.99
C LEU A 236 42.63 86.17 1.95
N ASP A 237 42.60 85.92 3.27
CA ASP A 237 42.54 86.98 4.31
C ASP A 237 43.88 87.70 4.49
N LEU A 238 45.02 87.11 4.10
CA LEU A 238 46.32 87.77 4.15
C LEU A 238 46.60 88.68 2.94
N ILE A 239 45.83 88.50 1.87
CA ILE A 239 46.00 89.30 0.62
C ILE A 239 45.06 90.54 0.59
N LYS A 240 44.18 90.63 1.58
CA LYS A 240 43.28 91.77 1.77
C LYS A 240 43.87 92.76 2.75
#